data_223e7c12ae273e32e89a1a6f9a8c2085
#
_entry.id   223e7c12ae273e32e89a1a6f9a8c2085
#
_cell.length_a   1.000
_cell.length_b   1.000
_cell.length_c   1.000
_cell.angle_alpha   90.00
_cell.angle_beta   90.00
_cell.angle_gamma   90.00
#
_symmetry.space_group_name_H-M   'P 1'
#
loop_
_entity.id
_entity.type
_entity.pdbx_description
1 polymer ?
#
loop_
_entity_poly.entity_id
_entity_poly.type
_entity_poly.pdbx_seq_one_letter_code
_entity_poly.pdbx_strand_id
1 'polypeptide(L)'
;MKAFHPSALGLATALLAVAPSVSAEPGSHALHRPSHLQRRQASPSSSGSSTASQKSIYQQAFTDPVGAAKAANALPYIAGQYATGNLYRYNLATDNGQLPWNTNVPFIPEAAVDGSDDGGWQVLPQIQGMTLNRTFAVQPGVVMPFYQTEGYDTAKIKRAVMIMPGTPRDCWKYTSLVQNALNVYITNPQSSSSSADGSPNSNGAARTAQDEVLILGPCWMNEDDHKAGAIQNGELYWRNSQWQSGMASRGPGDTQLSSYQVMDSFMDTLFDKTQFPALEAVVVAGHSMGAQMVQRYSVVKQPAAYDGNMTFWFGNPGSYAWLDASRPNQNNASCATTYDDWAYGLDGSGVPPPTRSRVKNGKQQIISTFQSRNVHMNFGLLDNGQGDTACAASYQGANHLERGCHFVESVANLSGGALPKMQTANFMPNVSHQDYSMLSYNISLYRLFEEIPAGASSNGSSVASGGGKTGSSSATKGSGSSKSSAASMYKAGMLAAGAGALFSFGMSLL
;
A
#
# COMPACT_ATOMS: atom_id res chain seq x y z
N MET A 1 25.92 -50.52 43.97
CA MET A 1 26.66 -51.78 43.82
C MET A 1 26.74 -52.15 42.37
N LYS A 2 28.02 -52.34 41.88
CA LYS A 2 28.46 -53.03 40.66
C LYS A 2 27.92 -52.53 39.32
N ALA A 3 28.57 -51.74 38.48
CA ALA A 3 29.84 -51.92 37.74
C ALA A 3 29.85 -53.19 36.84
N PHE A 4 29.92 -52.93 35.48
CA PHE A 4 30.97 -53.47 34.62
C PHE A 4 30.71 -53.07 33.14
N HIS A 5 31.74 -52.42 32.57
CA HIS A 5 32.11 -52.40 31.17
C HIS A 5 32.86 -53.74 30.82
N PRO A 6 33.26 -54.07 29.59
CA PRO A 6 33.70 -53.27 28.41
C PRO A 6 33.46 -53.87 26.99
N SER A 7 33.70 -52.99 26.01
CA SER A 7 34.48 -53.18 24.73
C SER A 7 34.19 -54.34 23.77
N ALA A 8 33.99 -54.00 22.50
CA ALA A 8 34.75 -54.60 21.40
C ALA A 8 34.69 -53.73 20.12
N LEU A 9 35.86 -53.41 19.61
CA LEU A 9 36.18 -52.91 18.27
C LEU A 9 35.78 -53.92 17.21
N GLY A 10 35.23 -53.45 16.09
CA GLY A 10 35.06 -54.24 14.88
C GLY A 10 35.36 -53.36 13.65
N LEU A 11 36.58 -53.45 13.11
CA LEU A 11 36.96 -52.98 11.78
C LEU A 11 36.20 -53.81 10.73
N ALA A 12 35.60 -53.15 9.74
CA ALA A 12 35.24 -53.81 8.49
C ALA A 12 35.33 -52.85 7.31
N THR A 13 36.25 -53.12 6.53
CA THR A 13 36.68 -52.87 5.17
C THR A 13 35.69 -52.27 4.20
N ALA A 14 36.22 -51.26 3.47
CA ALA A 14 35.61 -50.65 2.29
C ALA A 14 35.47 -51.64 1.13
N LEU A 15 34.30 -51.65 0.49
CA LEU A 15 34.15 -52.12 -0.88
C LEU A 15 33.64 -50.95 -1.72
N LEU A 16 34.50 -50.48 -2.63
CA LEU A 16 34.08 -49.60 -3.73
C LEU A 16 33.21 -50.44 -4.68
N ALA A 17 31.98 -50.04 -4.85
CA ALA A 17 31.16 -50.43 -6.00
C ALA A 17 31.00 -49.21 -6.92
N VAL A 18 31.65 -49.32 -8.07
CA VAL A 18 31.48 -48.40 -9.20
C VAL A 18 30.11 -48.71 -9.82
N ALA A 19 29.21 -47.77 -9.81
CA ALA A 19 27.97 -47.83 -10.59
C ALA A 19 28.00 -46.74 -11.68
N PRO A 20 27.42 -47.02 -12.86
CA PRO A 20 27.63 -46.20 -14.04
C PRO A 20 26.86 -44.90 -13.97
N SER A 21 27.50 -43.82 -14.40
CA SER A 21 26.89 -42.50 -14.64
C SER A 21 25.79 -42.58 -15.70
N VAL A 22 24.55 -42.42 -15.28
CA VAL A 22 23.46 -42.07 -16.18
C VAL A 22 23.39 -40.55 -16.18
N SER A 23 23.78 -39.96 -17.27
CA SER A 23 23.56 -38.54 -17.56
C SER A 23 22.03 -38.32 -17.74
N ALA A 24 21.40 -37.73 -16.75
CA ALA A 24 20.07 -37.17 -16.91
C ALA A 24 20.23 -35.77 -17.50
N GLU A 25 19.79 -35.62 -18.73
CA GLU A 25 19.58 -34.30 -19.32
C GLU A 25 18.54 -33.54 -18.50
N PRO A 26 18.70 -32.23 -18.25
CA PRO A 26 17.67 -31.43 -17.62
C PRO A 26 16.49 -31.29 -18.60
N GLY A 27 15.39 -31.94 -18.30
CA GLY A 27 14.15 -31.77 -18.99
C GLY A 27 13.71 -30.32 -18.89
N SER A 28 13.79 -29.61 -20.00
CA SER A 28 13.18 -28.31 -20.18
C SER A 28 11.66 -28.46 -20.05
N HIS A 29 11.09 -28.10 -18.91
CA HIS A 29 9.67 -27.80 -18.82
C HIS A 29 9.40 -26.58 -19.67
N ALA A 30 9.06 -26.83 -20.93
CA ALA A 30 8.50 -25.85 -21.82
C ALA A 30 7.16 -25.39 -21.22
N LEU A 31 7.15 -24.22 -20.61
CA LEU A 31 5.93 -23.49 -20.33
C LEU A 31 5.20 -23.29 -21.66
N HIS A 32 4.05 -23.90 -21.79
CA HIS A 32 3.15 -23.70 -22.90
C HIS A 32 2.78 -22.22 -22.97
N ARG A 33 3.43 -21.50 -23.88
CA ARG A 33 2.97 -20.16 -24.31
C ARG A 33 1.64 -20.33 -25.04
N PRO A 34 0.58 -19.60 -24.68
CA PRO A 34 -0.59 -19.48 -25.52
C PRO A 34 -0.20 -18.72 -26.78
N SER A 35 -0.26 -19.39 -27.92
CA SER A 35 0.12 -18.91 -29.22
C SER A 35 -0.99 -18.11 -29.90
N HIS A 36 -1.52 -17.06 -29.31
CA HIS A 36 -2.43 -16.12 -30.01
C HIS A 36 -2.43 -14.74 -29.31
N LEU A 37 -1.27 -14.09 -29.21
CA LEU A 37 -1.22 -12.64 -29.14
C LEU A 37 -0.63 -12.16 -30.46
N GLN A 38 -1.48 -11.60 -31.31
CA GLN A 38 -1.03 -10.89 -32.50
C GLN A 38 -0.12 -9.74 -32.08
N ARG A 39 1.17 -9.99 -32.28
CA ARG A 39 2.24 -9.03 -32.10
C ARG A 39 2.04 -7.92 -33.13
N ARG A 40 1.61 -6.73 -32.71
CA ARG A 40 1.79 -5.52 -33.55
C ARG A 40 3.29 -5.33 -33.70
N GLN A 41 3.79 -5.59 -34.93
CA GLN A 41 5.14 -5.20 -35.30
C GLN A 41 5.17 -3.67 -35.37
N ALA A 42 5.81 -3.04 -34.39
CA ALA A 42 6.21 -1.65 -34.50
C ALA A 42 7.58 -1.58 -35.17
N SER A 43 7.68 -0.78 -36.22
CA SER A 43 8.93 -0.42 -36.86
C SER A 43 9.86 0.29 -35.87
N PRO A 44 11.19 0.11 -35.95
CA PRO A 44 12.12 0.75 -35.01
C PRO A 44 12.23 2.25 -35.31
N SER A 45 11.67 3.06 -34.41
CA SER A 45 11.87 4.51 -34.41
C SER A 45 12.63 4.95 -33.18
N SER A 46 13.65 5.73 -33.43
CA SER A 46 14.66 6.40 -32.61
C SER A 46 14.36 6.61 -31.11
N SER A 47 15.34 6.29 -30.26
CA SER A 47 15.36 6.40 -28.79
C SER A 47 15.20 7.83 -28.21
N GLY A 48 15.16 8.87 -29.03
CA GLY A 48 14.96 10.26 -28.58
C GLY A 48 13.49 10.67 -28.40
N SER A 49 12.56 9.96 -29.03
CA SER A 49 11.12 10.28 -29.02
C SER A 49 10.43 9.87 -27.72
N SER A 50 10.91 8.85 -26.99
CA SER A 50 10.21 8.27 -25.85
C SER A 50 10.19 9.18 -24.61
N THR A 51 11.30 9.86 -24.27
CA THR A 51 11.37 10.69 -23.05
C THR A 51 10.56 11.99 -23.20
N ALA A 52 10.54 12.59 -24.39
CA ALA A 52 9.71 13.76 -24.67
C ALA A 52 8.22 13.40 -24.60
N SER A 53 7.82 12.25 -25.16
CA SER A 53 6.46 11.74 -25.08
C SER A 53 6.01 11.46 -23.65
N GLN A 54 6.87 10.87 -22.83
CA GLN A 54 6.56 10.60 -21.41
C GLN A 54 6.36 11.89 -20.60
N LYS A 55 7.20 12.91 -20.82
CA LYS A 55 7.02 14.23 -20.18
C LYS A 55 5.72 14.90 -20.60
N SER A 56 5.35 14.80 -21.88
CA SER A 56 4.07 15.33 -22.38
C SER A 56 2.88 14.63 -21.71
N ILE A 57 2.91 13.31 -21.57
CA ILE A 57 1.87 12.54 -20.88
C ILE A 57 1.75 12.96 -19.40
N TYR A 58 2.88 13.13 -18.72
CA TYR A 58 2.89 13.61 -17.35
C TYR A 58 2.23 14.99 -17.21
N GLN A 59 2.54 15.93 -18.10
CA GLN A 59 1.92 17.26 -18.08
C GLN A 59 0.44 17.21 -18.44
N GLN A 60 0.06 16.42 -19.45
CA GLN A 60 -1.34 16.25 -19.85
C GLN A 60 -2.20 15.74 -18.68
N ALA A 61 -1.67 14.86 -17.83
CA ALA A 61 -2.41 14.25 -16.74
C ALA A 61 -3.01 15.26 -15.75
N PHE A 62 -2.46 16.45 -15.62
CA PHE A 62 -2.97 17.49 -14.73
C PHE A 62 -4.25 18.15 -15.22
N THR A 63 -4.50 18.14 -16.52
CA THR A 63 -5.69 18.77 -17.14
C THR A 63 -6.61 17.77 -17.80
N ASP A 64 -6.06 16.66 -18.31
CA ASP A 64 -6.77 15.60 -19.01
C ASP A 64 -6.20 14.22 -18.62
N PRO A 65 -6.49 13.71 -17.41
CA PRO A 65 -5.97 12.43 -16.96
C PRO A 65 -6.43 11.24 -17.80
N VAL A 66 -7.60 11.34 -18.43
CA VAL A 66 -8.13 10.28 -19.30
C VAL A 66 -7.39 10.25 -20.63
N GLY A 67 -7.14 11.40 -21.25
CA GLY A 67 -6.30 11.50 -22.43
C GLY A 67 -4.87 11.08 -22.17
N ALA A 68 -4.32 11.42 -21.01
CA ALA A 68 -3.00 10.95 -20.58
C ALA A 68 -2.94 9.42 -20.41
N ALA A 69 -3.98 8.79 -19.85
CA ALA A 69 -4.09 7.34 -19.74
C ALA A 69 -4.08 6.67 -21.11
N LYS A 70 -4.85 7.19 -22.06
CA LYS A 70 -4.87 6.69 -23.46
C LYS A 70 -3.51 6.85 -24.13
N ALA A 71 -2.86 8.00 -23.94
CA ALA A 71 -1.53 8.24 -24.49
C ALA A 71 -0.46 7.34 -23.86
N ALA A 72 -0.53 7.09 -22.56
CA ALA A 72 0.34 6.16 -21.86
C ALA A 72 0.16 4.72 -22.33
N ASN A 73 -1.08 4.28 -22.53
CA ASN A 73 -1.39 2.95 -23.05
C ASN A 73 -0.95 2.75 -24.51
N ALA A 74 -0.81 3.84 -25.27
CA ALA A 74 -0.33 3.83 -26.64
C ALA A 74 1.21 3.83 -26.75
N LEU A 75 1.95 3.98 -25.64
CA LEU A 75 3.41 3.93 -25.67
C LEU A 75 3.90 2.58 -26.18
N PRO A 76 4.95 2.55 -27.01
CA PRO A 76 5.51 1.29 -27.48
C PRO A 76 6.12 0.51 -26.32
N TYR A 77 5.84 -0.79 -26.27
CA TYR A 77 6.53 -1.69 -25.37
C TYR A 77 8.01 -1.77 -25.77
N ILE A 78 8.91 -1.49 -24.82
CA ILE A 78 10.35 -1.63 -25.03
C ILE A 78 10.85 -2.70 -24.05
N ALA A 79 11.38 -3.79 -24.59
CA ALA A 79 11.96 -4.87 -23.80
C ALA A 79 13.14 -4.37 -22.96
N GLY A 80 13.24 -4.82 -21.69
CA GLY A 80 14.34 -4.47 -20.80
C GLY A 80 14.18 -3.13 -20.06
N GLN A 81 13.10 -2.38 -20.27
CA GLN A 81 12.81 -1.16 -19.50
C GLN A 81 12.12 -1.42 -18.17
N TYR A 82 11.54 -2.59 -17.98
CA TYR A 82 10.97 -2.96 -16.71
C TYR A 82 12.07 -3.14 -15.67
N ALA A 83 11.93 -2.45 -14.55
CA ALA A 83 12.83 -2.55 -13.41
C ALA A 83 12.03 -2.55 -12.11
N THR A 84 12.44 -3.33 -11.14
CA THR A 84 11.88 -3.34 -9.77
C THR A 84 12.91 -2.81 -8.80
N GLY A 85 12.45 -2.44 -7.58
CA GLY A 85 13.33 -2.33 -6.44
C GLY A 85 13.86 -3.70 -6.00
N ASN A 86 14.80 -3.71 -5.05
CA ASN A 86 15.24 -4.96 -4.44
C ASN A 86 14.11 -5.53 -3.56
N LEU A 87 13.71 -6.78 -3.82
CA LEU A 87 12.51 -7.34 -3.21
C LEU A 87 12.74 -7.82 -1.77
N TYR A 88 13.83 -8.55 -1.51
CA TYR A 88 13.96 -9.32 -0.26
C TYR A 88 15.03 -8.82 0.69
N ARG A 89 15.97 -8.01 0.22
CA ARG A 89 17.07 -7.52 1.04
C ARG A 89 17.60 -6.20 0.50
N TYR A 90 18.12 -5.40 1.41
CA TYR A 90 18.83 -4.19 1.02
C TYR A 90 20.20 -4.54 0.48
N ASN A 91 20.43 -4.19 -0.77
CA ASN A 91 21.73 -4.22 -1.38
C ASN A 91 22.10 -2.78 -1.73
N LEU A 92 22.95 -2.16 -0.94
CA LEU A 92 23.32 -0.76 -1.11
C LEU A 92 23.87 -0.45 -2.51
N ALA A 93 24.51 -1.42 -3.17
CA ALA A 93 24.99 -1.23 -4.53
C ALA A 93 23.88 -1.15 -5.58
N THR A 94 22.79 -1.89 -5.39
CA THR A 94 21.66 -1.91 -6.31
C THR A 94 20.52 -0.98 -5.89
N ASP A 95 20.43 -0.65 -4.60
CA ASP A 95 19.34 0.15 -4.04
C ASP A 95 19.71 1.63 -3.82
N ASN A 96 20.91 2.06 -4.21
CA ASN A 96 21.38 3.44 -4.04
C ASN A 96 20.39 4.49 -4.57
N GLY A 97 19.72 4.21 -5.68
CA GLY A 97 18.69 5.10 -6.22
C GLY A 97 17.37 5.07 -5.44
N GLN A 98 17.17 4.06 -4.59
CA GLN A 98 15.95 3.90 -3.79
C GLN A 98 16.09 4.41 -2.37
N LEU A 99 17.30 4.34 -1.79
CA LEU A 99 17.60 4.75 -0.43
C LEU A 99 18.77 5.73 -0.35
N PRO A 100 18.77 6.85 -1.08
CA PRO A 100 19.92 7.70 -1.24
C PRO A 100 20.36 8.42 0.05
N TRP A 101 19.49 8.51 1.06
CA TRP A 101 19.77 9.17 2.34
C TRP A 101 19.96 8.23 3.51
N ASN A 102 19.63 6.98 3.35
CA ASN A 102 19.76 5.97 4.41
C ASN A 102 20.70 4.85 4.00
N THR A 103 22.00 5.14 4.06
CA THR A 103 23.04 4.15 3.73
C THR A 103 23.23 3.07 4.79
N ASN A 104 22.62 3.23 5.97
CA ASN A 104 22.77 2.37 7.14
C ASN A 104 21.54 1.50 7.42
N VAL A 105 20.65 1.31 6.45
CA VAL A 105 19.55 0.36 6.61
C VAL A 105 20.13 -1.04 6.85
N PRO A 106 19.81 -1.69 7.97
CA PRO A 106 20.38 -2.99 8.28
C PRO A 106 19.95 -4.01 7.24
N PHE A 107 20.92 -4.84 6.83
CA PHE A 107 20.64 -6.00 5.98
C PHE A 107 19.80 -7.02 6.76
N ILE A 108 18.71 -7.44 6.17
CA ILE A 108 17.75 -8.36 6.77
C ILE A 108 17.78 -9.64 5.95
N PRO A 109 18.25 -10.74 6.53
CA PRO A 109 18.23 -12.01 5.84
C PRO A 109 16.80 -12.49 5.64
N GLU A 110 16.51 -12.95 4.44
CA GLU A 110 15.33 -13.73 4.13
C GLU A 110 15.43 -15.12 4.76
N ALA A 111 14.32 -15.65 5.25
CA ALA A 111 14.22 -17.03 5.69
C ALA A 111 13.57 -17.86 4.59
N ALA A 112 14.24 -18.91 4.16
CA ALA A 112 13.63 -19.93 3.34
C ALA A 112 12.67 -20.77 4.20
N VAL A 113 11.44 -20.94 3.75
CA VAL A 113 10.45 -21.83 4.35
C VAL A 113 10.06 -22.89 3.33
N ASP A 114 10.08 -24.15 3.73
CA ASP A 114 9.76 -25.26 2.84
C ASP A 114 8.39 -25.07 2.15
N GLY A 115 8.40 -25.07 0.83
CA GLY A 115 7.21 -24.93 0.00
C GLY A 115 6.73 -23.49 -0.23
N SER A 116 7.51 -22.48 0.16
CA SER A 116 7.24 -21.07 -0.14
C SER A 116 8.24 -20.54 -1.18
N ASP A 117 7.71 -19.97 -2.27
CA ASP A 117 8.53 -19.29 -3.28
C ASP A 117 9.07 -17.94 -2.77
N ASP A 118 8.36 -17.33 -1.80
CA ASP A 118 8.65 -16.01 -1.25
C ASP A 118 9.52 -16.06 0.03
N GLY A 119 9.74 -17.24 0.62
CA GLY A 119 10.35 -17.38 1.93
C GLY A 119 9.48 -16.88 3.07
N GLY A 120 10.01 -16.95 4.29
CA GLY A 120 9.36 -16.40 5.49
C GLY A 120 10.35 -15.55 6.27
N TRP A 121 9.94 -14.38 6.71
CA TRP A 121 10.77 -13.52 7.53
C TRP A 121 10.96 -14.08 8.92
N GLN A 122 12.21 -14.15 9.38
CA GLN A 122 12.54 -14.68 10.73
C GLN A 122 12.35 -13.63 11.82
N VAL A 123 12.41 -12.35 11.45
CA VAL A 123 12.36 -11.24 12.40
C VAL A 123 11.81 -9.98 11.75
N LEU A 124 11.13 -9.17 12.54
CA LEU A 124 10.87 -7.76 12.20
C LEU A 124 12.05 -6.94 12.74
N PRO A 125 12.88 -6.34 11.87
CA PRO A 125 14.14 -5.74 12.27
C PRO A 125 13.96 -4.39 12.97
N GLN A 126 14.98 -3.94 13.67
CA GLN A 126 15.06 -2.55 14.15
C GLN A 126 15.39 -1.63 12.97
N ILE A 127 14.71 -0.49 12.90
CA ILE A 127 14.94 0.56 11.90
C ILE A 127 15.27 1.86 12.61
N GLN A 128 16.28 2.54 12.13
CA GLN A 128 16.67 3.84 12.68
C GLN A 128 15.54 4.87 12.53
N GLY A 129 15.20 5.55 13.62
CA GLY A 129 14.15 6.58 13.66
C GLY A 129 12.72 6.02 13.67
N MET A 130 12.57 4.69 13.81
CA MET A 130 11.28 4.02 13.89
C MET A 130 11.21 3.10 15.13
N THR A 131 10.04 3.04 15.73
CA THR A 131 9.72 2.08 16.79
C THR A 131 8.85 0.97 16.20
N LEU A 132 9.25 -0.29 16.42
CA LEU A 132 8.38 -1.43 16.16
C LEU A 132 7.39 -1.58 17.34
N ASN A 133 6.13 -1.28 17.08
CA ASN A 133 5.06 -1.41 18.06
C ASN A 133 4.41 -2.80 17.91
N ARG A 134 4.44 -3.59 19.00
CA ARG A 134 3.82 -4.90 19.12
C ARG A 134 2.71 -4.93 20.19
N THR A 135 2.09 -3.76 20.44
CA THR A 135 1.09 -3.61 21.50
C THR A 135 -0.26 -3.08 21.01
N PHE A 136 -0.40 -2.80 19.71
CA PHE A 136 -1.65 -2.31 19.15
C PHE A 136 -2.69 -3.42 19.11
N ALA A 137 -3.55 -3.45 20.14
CA ALA A 137 -4.63 -4.41 20.28
C ALA A 137 -5.81 -4.02 19.38
N VAL A 138 -6.07 -4.82 18.35
CA VAL A 138 -7.24 -4.66 17.46
C VAL A 138 -8.50 -5.19 18.14
N GLN A 139 -8.31 -6.21 18.97
CA GLN A 139 -9.29 -6.75 19.91
C GLN A 139 -8.55 -7.40 21.09
N PRO A 140 -9.22 -7.76 22.21
CA PRO A 140 -8.57 -8.37 23.35
C PRO A 140 -7.73 -9.59 22.97
N GLY A 141 -6.42 -9.55 23.29
CA GLY A 141 -5.46 -10.61 22.99
C GLY A 141 -5.03 -10.75 21.54
N VAL A 142 -5.41 -9.82 20.66
CA VAL A 142 -5.05 -9.83 19.23
C VAL A 142 -4.37 -8.54 18.84
N VAL A 143 -3.12 -8.63 18.41
CA VAL A 143 -2.23 -7.50 18.15
C VAL A 143 -1.87 -7.42 16.66
N MET A 144 -1.81 -6.21 16.13
CA MET A 144 -1.23 -5.91 14.83
C MET A 144 0.14 -5.25 15.00
N PRO A 145 1.25 -5.93 14.67
CA PRO A 145 2.57 -5.31 14.73
C PRO A 145 2.71 -4.26 13.59
N PHE A 146 3.34 -3.13 13.90
CA PHE A 146 3.60 -2.08 12.93
C PHE A 146 4.78 -1.21 13.34
N TYR A 147 5.42 -0.58 12.36
CA TYR A 147 6.41 0.46 12.58
C TYR A 147 5.72 1.82 12.70
N GLN A 148 6.27 2.67 13.56
CA GLN A 148 5.82 4.05 13.72
C GLN A 148 7.03 4.98 13.92
N THR A 149 6.91 6.24 13.56
CA THR A 149 7.93 7.27 13.86
C THR A 149 8.33 7.23 15.32
N GLU A 150 9.62 7.22 15.61
CA GLU A 150 10.14 7.17 16.98
C GLU A 150 9.93 8.50 17.70
N GLY A 151 9.48 8.45 18.97
CA GLY A 151 9.44 9.62 19.85
C GLY A 151 8.53 10.77 19.42
N TYR A 152 7.53 10.51 18.57
CA TYR A 152 6.58 11.55 18.13
C TYR A 152 5.70 12.06 19.29
N ASP A 153 5.30 13.32 19.18
CA ASP A 153 4.35 13.97 20.09
C ASP A 153 2.95 13.98 19.45
N THR A 154 2.01 13.24 19.99
CA THR A 154 0.65 13.14 19.46
C THR A 154 -0.06 14.50 19.35
N ALA A 155 0.29 15.47 20.23
CA ALA A 155 -0.28 16.81 20.19
C ALA A 155 0.19 17.64 18.98
N LYS A 156 1.33 17.29 18.38
CA LYS A 156 1.90 17.98 17.22
C LYS A 156 1.53 17.35 15.88
N ILE A 157 1.13 16.06 15.87
CA ILE A 157 0.87 15.36 14.63
C ILE A 157 -0.34 15.95 13.92
N LYS A 158 -0.10 16.54 12.75
CA LYS A 158 -1.12 17.07 11.84
C LYS A 158 -1.45 16.11 10.72
N ARG A 159 -0.49 15.24 10.36
CA ARG A 159 -0.62 14.30 9.25
C ARG A 159 -0.09 12.92 9.64
N ALA A 160 -0.82 11.88 9.25
CA ALA A 160 -0.32 10.51 9.30
C ALA A 160 -0.20 9.95 7.89
N VAL A 161 0.91 9.25 7.60
CA VAL A 161 1.14 8.51 6.35
C VAL A 161 1.27 7.04 6.70
N MET A 162 0.29 6.23 6.33
CA MET A 162 0.29 4.80 6.52
C MET A 162 0.63 4.10 5.21
N ILE A 163 1.75 3.35 5.19
CA ILE A 163 2.27 2.72 3.97
C ILE A 163 2.11 1.20 3.99
N MET A 164 1.54 0.65 2.93
CA MET A 164 1.37 -0.78 2.72
C MET A 164 2.53 -1.34 1.90
N PRO A 165 3.14 -2.47 2.33
CA PRO A 165 4.26 -3.09 1.62
C PRO A 165 3.85 -3.77 0.33
N GLY A 166 4.85 -4.07 -0.53
CA GLY A 166 4.68 -4.92 -1.71
C GLY A 166 4.53 -6.41 -1.39
N THR A 167 4.68 -7.25 -2.41
CA THR A 167 4.60 -8.72 -2.32
C THR A 167 5.49 -9.32 -1.24
N PRO A 168 6.73 -8.84 -1.01
CA PRO A 168 7.61 -9.42 0.01
C PRO A 168 7.14 -9.21 1.45
N ARG A 169 6.15 -8.39 1.70
CA ARG A 169 5.66 -8.06 3.05
C ARG A 169 6.68 -7.31 3.93
N ASP A 170 7.68 -6.71 3.32
CA ASP A 170 8.81 -6.00 3.91
C ASP A 170 8.41 -4.62 4.44
N CYS A 171 7.49 -4.59 5.40
CA CYS A 171 6.90 -3.36 5.98
C CYS A 171 7.97 -2.37 6.48
N TRP A 172 9.08 -2.85 7.03
CA TRP A 172 10.21 -2.02 7.45
C TRP A 172 10.87 -1.27 6.28
N LYS A 173 11.04 -1.92 5.12
CA LYS A 173 11.57 -1.28 3.91
C LYS A 173 10.67 -0.14 3.49
N TYR A 174 9.37 -0.40 3.31
CA TYR A 174 8.43 0.63 2.88
C TYR A 174 8.33 1.79 3.88
N THR A 175 8.39 1.50 5.19
CA THR A 175 8.45 2.54 6.22
C THR A 175 9.70 3.41 6.08
N SER A 176 10.87 2.79 5.86
CA SER A 176 12.13 3.50 5.58
C SER A 176 12.08 4.32 4.30
N LEU A 177 11.45 3.80 3.23
CA LEU A 177 11.29 4.53 1.97
C LEU A 177 10.44 5.81 2.16
N VAL A 178 9.35 5.74 2.94
CA VAL A 178 8.53 6.91 3.25
C VAL A 178 9.28 7.89 4.15
N GLN A 179 10.07 7.40 5.12
CA GLN A 179 10.94 8.24 5.95
C GLN A 179 11.97 8.99 5.09
N ASN A 180 12.62 8.30 4.14
CA ASN A 180 13.54 8.92 3.20
C ASN A 180 12.84 9.93 2.28
N ALA A 181 11.65 9.61 1.80
CA ALA A 181 10.83 10.53 1.02
C ALA A 181 10.45 11.79 1.81
N LEU A 182 10.12 11.65 3.10
CA LEU A 182 9.88 12.79 4.00
C LEU A 182 11.16 13.64 4.16
N ASN A 183 12.33 13.03 4.33
CA ASN A 183 13.59 13.75 4.39
C ASN A 183 13.86 14.56 3.11
N VAL A 184 13.56 13.99 1.94
CA VAL A 184 13.64 14.74 0.66
C VAL A 184 12.69 15.91 0.66
N TYR A 185 11.44 15.70 1.05
CA TYR A 185 10.43 16.75 1.11
C TYR A 185 10.86 17.91 2.03
N ILE A 186 11.45 17.59 3.19
CA ILE A 186 11.89 18.62 4.16
C ILE A 186 13.16 19.35 3.70
N THR A 187 14.16 18.62 3.19
CA THR A 187 15.49 19.16 2.90
C THR A 187 15.61 19.83 1.53
N ASN A 188 14.75 19.45 0.57
CA ASN A 188 14.75 20.01 -0.76
C ASN A 188 13.50 20.87 -1.02
N PRO A 189 13.56 22.19 -0.79
CA PRO A 189 12.44 23.11 -1.02
C PRO A 189 11.87 23.08 -2.44
N GLN A 190 12.71 22.73 -3.42
CA GLN A 190 12.32 22.68 -4.83
C GLN A 190 11.45 21.42 -5.15
N SER A 191 11.62 20.34 -4.40
CA SER A 191 10.89 19.09 -4.65
C SER A 191 9.42 19.14 -4.26
N SER A 192 9.02 20.12 -3.47
CA SER A 192 7.66 20.27 -2.94
C SER A 192 6.99 21.59 -3.34
N SER A 193 7.67 22.44 -4.12
CA SER A 193 7.11 23.71 -4.60
C SER A 193 6.13 23.55 -5.78
N SER A 194 5.74 22.32 -6.10
CA SER A 194 4.79 22.09 -7.18
C SER A 194 3.39 21.94 -6.61
N SER A 195 2.51 22.82 -7.03
CA SER A 195 1.07 22.64 -6.98
C SER A 195 0.68 21.30 -7.61
N ALA A 196 -0.58 20.89 -7.47
CA ALA A 196 -1.10 19.66 -8.06
C ALA A 196 -0.85 19.52 -9.56
N ASP A 197 -0.55 20.60 -10.26
CA ASP A 197 -0.23 20.66 -11.69
C ASP A 197 1.28 20.63 -12.00
N GLY A 198 2.14 20.40 -10.98
CA GLY A 198 3.60 20.39 -11.15
C GLY A 198 4.22 21.79 -11.24
N SER A 199 3.42 22.86 -11.13
CA SER A 199 3.94 24.22 -11.05
C SER A 199 4.43 24.57 -9.64
N PRO A 200 5.38 25.48 -9.46
CA PRO A 200 5.80 25.93 -8.14
C PRO A 200 4.61 26.44 -7.35
N ASN A 201 4.48 26.00 -6.10
CA ASN A 201 3.39 26.44 -5.24
C ASN A 201 3.54 27.93 -4.93
N SER A 202 2.84 28.76 -5.69
CA SER A 202 2.89 30.23 -5.55
C SER A 202 2.14 30.74 -4.32
N ASN A 203 1.41 29.88 -3.62
CA ASN A 203 0.46 30.32 -2.58
C ASN A 203 1.02 30.34 -1.16
N GLY A 204 2.32 30.10 -0.95
CA GLY A 204 2.95 30.26 0.36
C GLY A 204 2.32 29.42 1.48
N ALA A 205 1.67 28.29 1.15
CA ALA A 205 1.16 27.36 2.15
C ALA A 205 2.31 26.92 3.06
N ALA A 206 2.11 26.97 4.36
CA ALA A 206 3.10 26.54 5.33
C ALA A 206 3.42 25.06 5.05
N ARG A 207 4.68 24.74 4.83
CA ARG A 207 5.14 23.37 4.66
C ARG A 207 4.91 22.59 5.95
N THR A 208 4.48 21.35 5.82
CA THR A 208 4.40 20.44 6.95
C THR A 208 5.80 20.22 7.53
N ALA A 209 5.97 20.43 8.84
CA ALA A 209 7.23 20.17 9.52
C ALA A 209 7.43 18.67 9.76
N GLN A 210 8.68 18.24 9.91
CA GLN A 210 9.00 16.82 10.11
C GLN A 210 8.33 16.24 11.36
N ASP A 211 8.28 16.99 12.46
CA ASP A 211 7.66 16.58 13.74
C ASP A 211 6.12 16.65 13.73
N GLU A 212 5.52 17.11 12.63
CA GLU A 212 4.09 17.11 12.40
C GLU A 212 3.60 15.86 11.62
N VAL A 213 4.54 15.02 11.13
CA VAL A 213 4.23 13.83 10.33
C VAL A 213 4.47 12.55 11.11
N LEU A 214 3.42 11.73 11.24
CA LEU A 214 3.51 10.38 11.75
C LEU A 214 3.53 9.38 10.58
N ILE A 215 4.59 8.58 10.49
CA ILE A 215 4.68 7.48 9.52
C ILE A 215 4.30 6.19 10.22
N LEU A 216 3.46 5.39 9.57
CA LEU A 216 3.00 4.08 10.04
C LEU A 216 3.22 3.02 8.97
N GLY A 217 3.81 1.89 9.35
CA GLY A 217 4.05 0.75 8.45
C GLY A 217 3.49 -0.55 9.04
N PRO A 218 2.19 -0.86 8.85
CA PRO A 218 1.61 -2.12 9.33
C PRO A 218 2.28 -3.33 8.68
N CYS A 219 2.57 -4.36 9.48
CA CYS A 219 3.29 -5.56 9.05
C CYS A 219 2.31 -6.68 8.68
N TRP A 220 1.89 -6.71 7.43
CA TRP A 220 0.96 -7.69 6.87
C TRP A 220 1.65 -9.03 6.62
N MET A 221 1.94 -9.77 7.70
CA MET A 221 2.65 -11.04 7.65
C MET A 221 1.75 -12.20 7.23
N ASN A 222 2.37 -13.28 6.75
CA ASN A 222 1.66 -14.49 6.36
C ASN A 222 2.05 -15.73 7.19
N GLU A 223 1.52 -16.89 6.80
CA GLU A 223 1.78 -18.18 7.46
C GLU A 223 3.27 -18.56 7.44
N ASP A 224 4.01 -18.16 6.40
CA ASP A 224 5.42 -18.48 6.27
C ASP A 224 6.26 -17.60 7.19
N ASP A 225 5.91 -16.33 7.34
CA ASP A 225 6.52 -15.42 8.32
C ASP A 225 6.26 -15.89 9.75
N HIS A 226 5.06 -16.44 10.02
CA HIS A 226 4.75 -17.04 11.31
C HIS A 226 5.59 -18.29 11.58
N LYS A 227 5.70 -19.20 10.61
CA LYS A 227 6.55 -20.40 10.72
C LYS A 227 8.02 -20.06 10.89
N ALA A 228 8.50 -19.03 10.19
CA ALA A 228 9.89 -18.59 10.23
C ALA A 228 10.25 -17.82 11.51
N GLY A 229 9.27 -17.27 12.24
CA GLY A 229 9.46 -16.66 13.55
C GLY A 229 9.30 -15.14 13.64
N ALA A 230 8.98 -14.43 12.56
CA ALA A 230 8.75 -12.99 12.61
C ALA A 230 7.53 -12.61 13.45
N ILE A 231 6.53 -13.47 13.50
CA ILE A 231 5.26 -13.28 14.22
C ILE A 231 5.33 -13.92 15.60
N GLN A 232 4.96 -13.15 16.62
CA GLN A 232 4.87 -13.57 18.02
C GLN A 232 3.46 -14.06 18.37
N ASN A 233 3.36 -14.71 19.53
CA ASN A 233 2.06 -15.12 20.06
C ASN A 233 1.14 -13.91 20.25
N GLY A 234 -0.10 -14.04 19.83
CA GLY A 234 -1.08 -12.95 19.89
C GLY A 234 -1.08 -12.02 18.69
N GLU A 235 -0.15 -12.14 17.75
CA GLU A 235 -0.07 -11.28 16.58
C GLU A 235 -0.81 -11.86 15.36
N LEU A 236 -1.36 -10.95 14.56
CA LEU A 236 -2.10 -11.27 13.34
C LEU A 236 -1.18 -11.70 12.20
N TYR A 237 -1.65 -12.70 11.46
CA TYR A 237 -1.09 -13.10 10.16
C TYR A 237 -2.19 -13.67 9.25
N TRP A 238 -1.92 -13.72 7.95
CA TRP A 238 -2.89 -14.12 6.93
C TRP A 238 -2.40 -15.33 6.13
N ARG A 239 -3.27 -15.87 5.30
CA ARG A 239 -2.88 -16.89 4.32
C ARG A 239 -2.28 -16.20 3.10
N ASN A 240 -1.06 -16.57 2.71
CA ASN A 240 -0.37 -16.03 1.52
C ASN A 240 -0.50 -14.48 1.47
N SER A 241 -0.94 -13.95 0.33
CA SER A 241 -1.17 -12.52 0.11
C SER A 241 -2.61 -12.06 0.39
N GLN A 242 -3.43 -12.85 1.08
CA GLN A 242 -4.86 -12.55 1.26
C GLN A 242 -5.15 -11.29 2.10
N TRP A 243 -4.16 -10.80 2.85
CA TRP A 243 -4.23 -9.53 3.56
C TRP A 243 -4.58 -8.36 2.64
N GLN A 244 -4.10 -8.36 1.38
CA GLN A 244 -4.33 -7.27 0.44
C GLN A 244 -5.78 -7.21 -0.11
N SER A 245 -6.58 -8.23 0.11
CA SER A 245 -7.96 -8.32 -0.38
C SER A 245 -9.02 -8.32 0.73
N GLY A 246 -8.64 -7.94 1.96
CA GLY A 246 -9.58 -7.83 3.08
C GLY A 246 -10.05 -9.18 3.61
N MET A 247 -9.33 -10.26 3.34
CA MET A 247 -9.69 -11.59 3.83
C MET A 247 -9.41 -11.72 5.34
N ALA A 248 -10.00 -12.76 5.93
CA ALA A 248 -9.83 -13.03 7.35
C ALA A 248 -8.41 -13.51 7.68
N SER A 249 -7.90 -13.11 8.85
CA SER A 249 -6.64 -13.60 9.41
C SER A 249 -6.68 -15.11 9.64
N ARG A 250 -5.50 -15.72 9.76
CA ARG A 250 -5.30 -17.13 10.11
C ARG A 250 -4.92 -17.33 11.57
N GLY A 251 -4.63 -16.28 12.26
CA GLY A 251 -4.23 -16.26 13.65
C GLY A 251 -4.29 -14.86 14.26
N PRO A 252 -4.07 -14.74 15.57
CA PRO A 252 -3.77 -15.81 16.54
C PRO A 252 -5.01 -16.69 16.85
N GLY A 253 -4.77 -17.97 17.12
CA GLY A 253 -5.83 -18.92 17.46
C GLY A 253 -6.92 -18.99 16.38
N ASP A 254 -8.19 -18.96 16.80
CA ASP A 254 -9.36 -18.99 15.91
C ASP A 254 -9.79 -17.59 15.42
N THR A 255 -8.95 -16.58 15.60
CA THR A 255 -9.23 -15.21 15.17
C THR A 255 -9.42 -15.13 13.65
N GLN A 256 -10.51 -14.48 13.24
CA GLN A 256 -10.85 -14.27 11.83
C GLN A 256 -11.16 -12.80 11.55
N LEU A 257 -10.17 -11.93 11.79
CA LEU A 257 -10.29 -10.51 11.50
C LEU A 257 -9.95 -10.22 10.03
N SER A 258 -10.84 -9.53 9.35
CA SER A 258 -10.52 -8.96 8.05
C SER A 258 -9.38 -7.94 8.19
N SER A 259 -8.42 -7.96 7.25
CA SER A 259 -7.38 -6.92 7.21
C SER A 259 -7.98 -5.51 7.10
N TYR A 260 -9.16 -5.35 6.52
CA TYR A 260 -9.86 -4.06 6.45
C TYR A 260 -10.46 -3.64 7.79
N GLN A 261 -10.86 -4.57 8.66
CA GLN A 261 -11.23 -4.24 10.03
C GLN A 261 -10.01 -3.75 10.84
N VAL A 262 -8.83 -4.32 10.59
CA VAL A 262 -7.57 -3.82 11.16
C VAL A 262 -7.28 -2.41 10.68
N MET A 263 -7.47 -2.13 9.38
CA MET A 263 -7.34 -0.77 8.83
C MET A 263 -8.32 0.20 9.48
N ASP A 264 -9.59 -0.21 9.63
CA ASP A 264 -10.59 0.64 10.30
C ASP A 264 -10.17 0.96 11.74
N SER A 265 -9.61 -0.01 12.49
CA SER A 265 -9.10 0.21 13.85
C SER A 265 -7.96 1.24 13.91
N PHE A 266 -7.05 1.23 12.93
CA PHE A 266 -6.05 2.29 12.79
C PHE A 266 -6.67 3.65 12.51
N MET A 267 -7.65 3.72 11.61
CA MET A 267 -8.33 4.97 11.28
C MET A 267 -9.09 5.53 12.49
N ASP A 268 -9.84 4.68 13.20
CA ASP A 268 -10.58 5.10 14.39
C ASP A 268 -9.64 5.63 15.48
N THR A 269 -8.47 5.01 15.65
CA THR A 269 -7.44 5.47 16.58
C THR A 269 -6.84 6.81 16.18
N LEU A 270 -6.46 6.96 14.91
CA LEU A 270 -5.86 8.19 14.40
C LEU A 270 -6.82 9.38 14.45
N PHE A 271 -8.10 9.17 14.13
CA PHE A 271 -9.09 10.23 14.15
C PHE A 271 -9.73 10.46 15.53
N ASP A 272 -9.31 9.72 16.56
CA ASP A 272 -9.67 10.02 17.95
C ASP A 272 -8.94 11.30 18.40
N LYS A 273 -9.67 12.40 18.49
CA LYS A 273 -9.14 13.71 18.88
C LYS A 273 -8.65 13.77 20.33
N THR A 274 -8.96 12.78 21.14
CA THR A 274 -8.38 12.68 22.51
C THR A 274 -6.94 12.16 22.44
N GLN A 275 -6.56 11.42 21.41
CA GLN A 275 -5.23 10.90 21.19
C GLN A 275 -4.42 11.80 20.23
N PHE A 276 -5.03 12.23 19.13
CA PHE A 276 -4.39 13.07 18.10
C PHE A 276 -5.18 14.36 17.89
N PRO A 277 -5.11 15.33 18.82
CA PRO A 277 -5.94 16.54 18.79
C PRO A 277 -5.68 17.40 17.54
N ALA A 278 -4.45 17.45 17.05
CA ALA A 278 -4.05 18.28 15.91
C ALA A 278 -4.15 17.57 14.56
N LEU A 279 -4.47 16.27 14.49
CA LEU A 279 -4.48 15.51 13.22
C LEU A 279 -5.52 16.06 12.25
N GLU A 280 -5.08 16.47 11.08
CA GLU A 280 -5.91 17.05 10.01
C GLU A 280 -6.08 16.10 8.82
N ALA A 281 -5.09 15.27 8.53
CA ALA A 281 -5.10 14.40 7.36
C ALA A 281 -4.46 13.04 7.62
N VAL A 282 -5.03 11.99 7.01
CA VAL A 282 -4.43 10.66 6.94
C VAL A 282 -4.30 10.25 5.49
N VAL A 283 -3.08 9.89 5.09
CA VAL A 283 -2.80 9.29 3.78
C VAL A 283 -2.60 7.80 3.95
N VAL A 284 -3.45 7.00 3.31
CA VAL A 284 -3.28 5.55 3.19
C VAL A 284 -2.60 5.29 1.85
N ALA A 285 -1.34 4.91 1.91
CA ALA A 285 -0.47 4.74 0.75
C ALA A 285 -0.07 3.27 0.54
N GLY A 286 0.23 2.89 -0.70
CA GLY A 286 0.75 1.56 -1.03
C GLY A 286 1.33 1.51 -2.44
N HIS A 287 2.31 0.64 -2.62
CA HIS A 287 2.92 0.36 -3.92
C HIS A 287 2.79 -1.13 -4.25
N SER A 288 2.66 -1.48 -5.54
CA SER A 288 2.57 -2.87 -5.98
C SER A 288 1.39 -3.62 -5.33
N MET A 289 1.61 -4.71 -4.60
CA MET A 289 0.57 -5.43 -3.85
C MET A 289 -0.04 -4.57 -2.74
N GLY A 290 0.73 -3.70 -2.09
CA GLY A 290 0.21 -2.71 -1.15
C GLY A 290 -0.73 -1.71 -1.83
N ALA A 291 -0.45 -1.35 -3.07
CA ALA A 291 -1.35 -0.52 -3.88
C ALA A 291 -2.67 -1.24 -4.21
N GLN A 292 -2.65 -2.56 -4.44
CA GLN A 292 -3.87 -3.36 -4.56
C GLN A 292 -4.71 -3.29 -3.28
N MET A 293 -4.08 -3.41 -2.10
CA MET A 293 -4.77 -3.27 -0.82
C MET A 293 -5.42 -1.90 -0.66
N VAL A 294 -4.67 -0.84 -0.93
CA VAL A 294 -5.17 0.54 -0.79
C VAL A 294 -6.32 0.81 -1.75
N GLN A 295 -6.19 0.42 -3.02
CA GLN A 295 -7.25 0.57 -4.01
C GLN A 295 -8.52 -0.19 -3.60
N ARG A 296 -8.40 -1.47 -3.23
CA ARG A 296 -9.51 -2.30 -2.80
C ARG A 296 -10.18 -1.76 -1.53
N TYR A 297 -9.38 -1.38 -0.54
CA TYR A 297 -9.89 -0.76 0.68
C TYR A 297 -10.60 0.56 0.37
N SER A 298 -10.05 1.41 -0.50
CA SER A 298 -10.70 2.66 -0.91
C SER A 298 -12.07 2.45 -1.58
N VAL A 299 -12.28 1.30 -2.21
CA VAL A 299 -13.57 0.93 -2.82
C VAL A 299 -14.58 0.49 -1.76
N VAL A 300 -14.19 -0.40 -0.82
CA VAL A 300 -15.14 -1.10 0.06
C VAL A 300 -15.14 -0.62 1.51
N LYS A 301 -14.25 0.30 1.90
CA LYS A 301 -14.26 0.91 3.24
C LYS A 301 -15.64 1.48 3.55
N GLN A 302 -16.15 1.19 4.75
CA GLN A 302 -17.40 1.78 5.20
C GLN A 302 -17.25 3.30 5.33
N PRO A 303 -18.26 4.09 4.95
CA PRO A 303 -18.25 5.52 5.17
C PRO A 303 -18.08 5.87 6.65
N ALA A 304 -17.25 6.86 6.94
CA ALA A 304 -17.04 7.41 8.27
C ALA A 304 -17.01 8.94 8.21
N ALA A 305 -17.28 9.59 9.34
CA ALA A 305 -17.31 11.05 9.41
C ALA A 305 -15.98 11.71 9.02
N TYR A 306 -14.88 10.97 9.15
CA TYR A 306 -13.52 11.43 8.83
C TYR A 306 -13.08 11.14 7.38
N ASP A 307 -13.93 10.54 6.54
CA ASP A 307 -13.54 10.19 5.15
C ASP A 307 -13.06 11.40 4.34
N GLY A 308 -13.60 12.59 4.62
CA GLY A 308 -13.15 13.84 4.00
C GLY A 308 -11.71 14.24 4.34
N ASN A 309 -11.14 13.71 5.43
CA ASN A 309 -9.77 13.93 5.88
C ASN A 309 -8.81 12.81 5.47
N MET A 310 -9.29 11.84 4.68
CA MET A 310 -8.50 10.73 4.18
C MET A 310 -8.10 10.93 2.73
N THR A 311 -6.90 10.49 2.40
CA THR A 311 -6.40 10.36 1.03
C THR A 311 -5.95 8.93 0.79
N PHE A 312 -6.28 8.38 -0.37
CA PHE A 312 -5.81 7.07 -0.82
C PHE A 312 -4.81 7.27 -1.96
N TRP A 313 -3.55 6.95 -1.71
CA TRP A 313 -2.48 7.01 -2.69
C TRP A 313 -2.06 5.59 -3.06
N PHE A 314 -2.19 5.19 -4.32
CA PHE A 314 -1.70 3.89 -4.76
C PHE A 314 -0.85 4.00 -6.03
N GLY A 315 0.29 3.32 -5.99
CA GLY A 315 1.27 3.30 -7.06
C GLY A 315 1.43 1.89 -7.67
N ASN A 316 1.30 1.78 -8.97
CA ASN A 316 1.56 0.56 -9.74
C ASN A 316 0.87 -0.72 -9.20
N PRO A 317 -0.45 -0.74 -8.94
CA PRO A 317 -1.11 -1.98 -8.52
C PRO A 317 -1.04 -3.04 -9.62
N GLY A 318 -0.86 -4.30 -9.23
CA GLY A 318 -0.86 -5.43 -10.16
C GLY A 318 -2.23 -5.76 -10.75
N SER A 319 -3.31 -5.42 -10.03
CA SER A 319 -4.72 -5.58 -10.43
C SER A 319 -5.62 -4.71 -9.56
N TYR A 320 -6.89 -4.60 -9.91
CA TYR A 320 -7.86 -3.71 -9.30
C TYR A 320 -9.14 -4.43 -8.91
N ALA A 321 -9.83 -3.98 -7.85
CA ALA A 321 -11.25 -4.21 -7.70
C ALA A 321 -11.97 -3.30 -8.70
N TRP A 322 -12.47 -3.90 -9.78
CA TRP A 322 -13.19 -3.20 -10.81
C TRP A 322 -14.60 -2.85 -10.35
N LEU A 323 -15.12 -1.74 -10.79
CA LEU A 323 -16.36 -1.18 -10.21
C LEU A 323 -17.63 -1.72 -10.87
N ASP A 324 -17.52 -2.21 -12.10
CA ASP A 324 -18.61 -2.81 -12.87
C ASP A 324 -18.15 -4.09 -13.58
N ALA A 325 -19.05 -4.73 -14.32
CA ALA A 325 -18.73 -5.96 -15.05
C ALA A 325 -18.03 -5.71 -16.39
N SER A 326 -17.82 -4.47 -16.81
CA SER A 326 -17.09 -4.15 -18.04
C SER A 326 -15.60 -4.49 -17.89
N ARG A 327 -14.97 -4.92 -18.97
CA ARG A 327 -13.52 -5.18 -19.01
C ARG A 327 -12.98 -4.87 -20.38
N PRO A 328 -11.77 -4.30 -20.48
CA PRO A 328 -11.13 -4.03 -21.76
C PRO A 328 -10.79 -5.30 -22.55
N ASN A 329 -10.47 -6.41 -21.84
CA ASN A 329 -10.14 -7.69 -22.43
C ASN A 329 -11.13 -8.76 -21.95
N GLN A 330 -11.68 -9.56 -22.88
CA GLN A 330 -12.64 -10.63 -22.56
C GLN A 330 -12.24 -11.97 -23.17
N ASN A 331 -10.97 -12.17 -23.46
CA ASN A 331 -10.51 -13.27 -24.31
C ASN A 331 -10.01 -14.52 -23.55
N ASN A 332 -10.11 -14.54 -22.22
CA ASN A 332 -9.64 -15.67 -21.42
C ASN A 332 -10.81 -16.50 -20.91
N ALA A 333 -11.13 -17.60 -21.58
CA ALA A 333 -12.26 -18.45 -21.24
C ALA A 333 -12.14 -19.14 -19.87
N SER A 334 -10.92 -19.23 -19.29
CA SER A 334 -10.69 -19.98 -18.05
C SER A 334 -11.32 -19.34 -16.81
N CYS A 335 -11.61 -18.06 -16.84
CA CYS A 335 -12.32 -17.36 -15.76
C CYS A 335 -13.49 -16.49 -16.25
N ALA A 336 -14.11 -16.86 -17.37
CA ALA A 336 -15.24 -16.12 -17.95
C ALA A 336 -16.43 -15.93 -17.00
N THR A 337 -16.58 -16.77 -15.98
CA THR A 337 -17.64 -16.69 -14.97
C THR A 337 -17.17 -16.10 -13.63
N THR A 338 -15.86 -15.87 -13.44
CA THR A 338 -15.26 -15.47 -12.15
C THR A 338 -14.37 -14.24 -12.26
N TYR A 339 -14.21 -13.64 -13.44
CA TYR A 339 -13.35 -12.48 -13.64
C TYR A 339 -13.81 -11.25 -12.84
N ASP A 340 -15.11 -11.17 -12.50
CA ASP A 340 -15.70 -10.09 -11.72
C ASP A 340 -15.87 -10.44 -10.22
N ASP A 341 -15.41 -11.62 -9.80
CA ASP A 341 -15.38 -11.98 -8.40
C ASP A 341 -14.40 -11.11 -7.62
N TRP A 342 -14.70 -10.90 -6.34
CA TRP A 342 -13.76 -10.26 -5.42
C TRP A 342 -12.45 -11.10 -5.35
N ALA A 343 -11.26 -10.51 -5.48
CA ALA A 343 -10.94 -9.08 -5.37
C ALA A 343 -10.68 -8.38 -6.72
N TYR A 344 -11.14 -8.94 -7.83
CA TYR A 344 -10.97 -8.37 -9.19
C TYR A 344 -12.19 -7.58 -9.66
N GLY A 345 -13.31 -7.74 -8.99
CA GLY A 345 -14.54 -7.02 -9.19
C GLY A 345 -15.39 -7.01 -7.91
N LEU A 346 -16.66 -6.68 -8.03
CA LEU A 346 -17.57 -6.52 -6.91
C LEU A 346 -18.59 -7.65 -6.80
N ASP A 347 -18.44 -8.74 -7.55
CA ASP A 347 -19.29 -9.92 -7.47
C ASP A 347 -18.63 -11.07 -6.70
N GLY A 348 -19.41 -12.11 -6.45
CA GLY A 348 -18.94 -13.35 -5.86
C GLY A 348 -18.94 -13.41 -4.34
N SER A 349 -18.60 -14.60 -3.84
CA SER A 349 -18.57 -14.90 -2.40
C SER A 349 -17.31 -14.43 -1.69
N GLY A 350 -16.27 -14.03 -2.44
CA GLY A 350 -14.97 -13.61 -1.92
C GLY A 350 -14.96 -12.24 -1.23
N VAL A 351 -16.06 -11.47 -1.31
CA VAL A 351 -16.15 -10.16 -0.66
C VAL A 351 -15.99 -10.29 0.85
N PRO A 352 -15.14 -9.47 1.48
CA PRO A 352 -14.90 -9.50 2.92
C PRO A 352 -16.21 -9.40 3.72
N PRO A 353 -16.38 -10.17 4.83
CA PRO A 353 -17.63 -10.23 5.57
C PRO A 353 -18.23 -8.87 5.93
N PRO A 354 -17.48 -7.86 6.42
CA PRO A 354 -18.04 -6.56 6.79
C PRO A 354 -18.69 -5.80 5.64
N THR A 355 -18.28 -6.08 4.40
CA THR A 355 -18.75 -5.38 3.20
C THR A 355 -19.66 -6.23 2.32
N ARG A 356 -19.79 -7.53 2.62
CA ARG A 356 -20.52 -8.48 1.76
C ARG A 356 -21.97 -8.07 1.52
N SER A 357 -22.70 -7.69 2.55
CA SER A 357 -24.09 -7.24 2.42
C SER A 357 -24.18 -5.96 1.58
N ARG A 358 -23.26 -5.05 1.77
CA ARG A 358 -23.17 -3.81 1.02
C ARG A 358 -22.93 -4.06 -0.48
N VAL A 359 -22.00 -4.96 -0.83
CA VAL A 359 -21.74 -5.32 -2.23
C VAL A 359 -22.98 -5.93 -2.87
N LYS A 360 -23.65 -6.86 -2.17
CA LYS A 360 -24.86 -7.53 -2.69
C LYS A 360 -26.04 -6.58 -2.92
N ASN A 361 -26.22 -5.62 -2.01
CA ASN A 361 -27.43 -4.79 -1.96
C ASN A 361 -27.17 -3.32 -2.29
N GLY A 362 -25.94 -2.94 -2.63
CA GLY A 362 -25.56 -1.53 -2.74
C GLY A 362 -24.34 -1.25 -3.61
N LYS A 363 -24.11 -2.00 -4.71
CA LYS A 363 -22.99 -1.72 -5.63
C LYS A 363 -22.93 -0.24 -6.03
N GLN A 364 -24.08 0.34 -6.40
CA GLN A 364 -24.16 1.75 -6.77
C GLN A 364 -23.73 2.67 -5.62
N GLN A 365 -24.08 2.32 -4.39
CA GLN A 365 -23.65 3.07 -3.20
C GLN A 365 -22.13 2.97 -2.98
N ILE A 366 -21.53 1.82 -3.23
CA ILE A 366 -20.06 1.62 -3.16
C ILE A 366 -19.38 2.48 -4.21
N ILE A 367 -19.86 2.45 -5.45
CA ILE A 367 -19.33 3.25 -6.56
C ILE A 367 -19.38 4.73 -6.22
N SER A 368 -20.56 5.25 -5.81
CA SER A 368 -20.71 6.66 -5.48
C SER A 368 -19.86 7.08 -4.28
N THR A 369 -19.70 6.20 -3.30
CA THR A 369 -18.79 6.46 -2.16
C THR A 369 -17.33 6.51 -2.61
N PHE A 370 -16.88 5.57 -3.45
CA PHE A 370 -15.53 5.59 -4.00
C PHE A 370 -15.28 6.87 -4.82
N GLN A 371 -16.25 7.27 -5.64
CA GLN A 371 -16.17 8.48 -6.45
C GLN A 371 -16.08 9.78 -5.61
N SER A 372 -16.57 9.76 -4.38
CA SER A 372 -16.49 10.90 -3.46
C SER A 372 -15.18 10.98 -2.65
N ARG A 373 -14.30 9.98 -2.74
CA ARG A 373 -13.04 9.90 -1.98
C ARG A 373 -11.88 10.61 -2.68
N ASN A 374 -10.94 11.13 -1.88
CA ASN A 374 -9.67 11.62 -2.39
C ASN A 374 -8.80 10.42 -2.79
N VAL A 375 -8.61 10.21 -4.08
CA VAL A 375 -7.87 9.06 -4.62
C VAL A 375 -6.83 9.54 -5.63
N HIS A 376 -5.58 9.17 -5.41
CA HIS A 376 -4.48 9.45 -6.31
C HIS A 376 -3.93 8.15 -6.89
N MET A 377 -4.18 7.95 -8.16
CA MET A 377 -3.72 6.82 -8.96
C MET A 377 -2.37 7.17 -9.58
N ASN A 378 -1.35 6.37 -9.35
CA ASN A 378 0.01 6.72 -9.75
C ASN A 378 0.63 5.57 -10.55
N PHE A 379 1.22 5.88 -11.71
CA PHE A 379 1.72 4.91 -12.67
C PHE A 379 3.11 5.29 -13.16
N GLY A 380 4.04 4.34 -13.11
CA GLY A 380 5.32 4.48 -13.79
C GLY A 380 5.15 4.22 -15.30
N LEU A 381 5.57 5.14 -16.15
CA LEU A 381 5.42 5.01 -17.61
C LEU A 381 6.29 3.89 -18.23
N LEU A 382 7.21 3.31 -17.45
CA LEU A 382 8.02 2.15 -17.84
C LEU A 382 7.57 0.87 -17.14
N ASP A 383 6.46 0.88 -16.39
CA ASP A 383 5.98 -0.28 -15.63
C ASP A 383 5.17 -1.23 -16.53
N ASN A 384 5.87 -1.84 -17.45
CA ASN A 384 5.34 -2.81 -18.42
C ASN A 384 5.52 -4.28 -17.98
N GLY A 385 5.82 -4.52 -16.70
CA GLY A 385 5.87 -5.87 -16.12
C GLY A 385 4.47 -6.48 -16.01
N GLN A 386 4.40 -7.81 -16.12
CA GLN A 386 3.13 -8.53 -16.13
C GLN A 386 2.32 -8.33 -14.83
N GLY A 387 2.99 -8.23 -13.67
CA GLY A 387 2.33 -8.10 -12.37
C GLY A 387 1.52 -9.34 -12.00
N ASP A 388 0.29 -9.11 -11.55
CA ASP A 388 -0.65 -10.18 -11.17
C ASP A 388 -0.93 -11.11 -12.35
N THR A 389 -0.62 -12.41 -12.17
CA THR A 389 -0.75 -13.46 -13.19
C THR A 389 -2.09 -14.19 -13.17
N ALA A 390 -2.99 -13.84 -12.24
CA ALA A 390 -4.30 -14.45 -12.16
C ALA A 390 -5.11 -14.20 -13.46
N CYS A 391 -5.91 -15.18 -13.84
CA CYS A 391 -6.77 -15.09 -15.02
C CYS A 391 -7.62 -13.82 -15.01
N ALA A 392 -8.25 -13.49 -13.88
CA ALA A 392 -9.09 -12.29 -13.75
C ALA A 392 -8.31 -10.97 -13.96
N ALA A 393 -7.02 -10.93 -13.61
CA ALA A 393 -6.17 -9.78 -13.87
C ALA A 393 -5.93 -9.57 -15.37
N SER A 394 -5.89 -10.64 -16.18
CA SER A 394 -5.73 -10.54 -17.64
C SER A 394 -6.90 -9.85 -18.34
N TYR A 395 -8.08 -9.85 -17.73
CA TYR A 395 -9.25 -9.11 -18.21
C TYR A 395 -9.07 -7.58 -18.09
N GLN A 396 -8.19 -7.14 -17.19
CA GLN A 396 -7.92 -5.73 -16.94
C GLN A 396 -6.82 -5.16 -17.85
N GLY A 397 -5.92 -6.02 -18.37
CA GLY A 397 -4.79 -5.66 -19.21
C GLY A 397 -3.64 -6.65 -19.08
N ALA A 398 -2.61 -6.52 -19.92
CA ALA A 398 -1.48 -7.44 -19.99
C ALA A 398 -0.36 -7.12 -18.96
N ASN A 399 -0.27 -5.89 -18.48
CA ASN A 399 0.79 -5.42 -17.57
C ASN A 399 0.26 -4.34 -16.61
N HIS A 400 1.10 -3.90 -15.66
CA HIS A 400 0.72 -2.90 -14.65
C HIS A 400 0.22 -1.59 -15.28
N LEU A 401 0.99 -1.02 -16.21
CA LEU A 401 0.64 0.27 -16.83
C LEU A 401 -0.66 0.18 -17.62
N GLU A 402 -0.82 -0.84 -18.45
CA GLU A 402 -2.03 -1.05 -19.25
C GLU A 402 -3.26 -1.19 -18.35
N ARG A 403 -3.18 -2.00 -17.30
CA ARG A 403 -4.27 -2.16 -16.32
C ARG A 403 -4.62 -0.85 -15.62
N GLY A 404 -3.59 -0.06 -15.28
CA GLY A 404 -3.77 1.26 -14.68
C GLY A 404 -4.46 2.24 -15.60
N CYS A 405 -4.05 2.30 -16.87
CA CYS A 405 -4.68 3.14 -17.90
C CYS A 405 -6.15 2.77 -18.08
N HIS A 406 -6.44 1.48 -18.24
CA HIS A 406 -7.81 0.98 -18.39
C HIS A 406 -8.67 1.26 -17.15
N PHE A 407 -8.09 1.17 -15.93
CA PHE A 407 -8.83 1.49 -14.71
C PHE A 407 -9.19 2.97 -14.64
N VAL A 408 -8.28 3.89 -15.01
CA VAL A 408 -8.56 5.33 -15.13
C VAL A 408 -9.72 5.59 -16.10
N GLU A 409 -9.68 4.97 -17.27
CA GLU A 409 -10.75 5.09 -18.26
C GLU A 409 -12.09 4.52 -17.76
N SER A 410 -12.07 3.38 -17.06
CA SER A 410 -13.27 2.78 -16.46
C SER A 410 -13.91 3.69 -15.41
N VAL A 411 -13.10 4.25 -14.49
CA VAL A 411 -13.59 5.19 -13.47
C VAL A 411 -14.21 6.43 -14.12
N ALA A 412 -13.56 6.97 -15.15
CA ALA A 412 -14.06 8.13 -15.88
C ALA A 412 -15.38 7.81 -16.59
N ASN A 413 -15.49 6.65 -17.24
CA ASN A 413 -16.73 6.23 -17.92
C ASN A 413 -17.91 6.16 -16.94
N LEU A 414 -17.70 5.65 -15.73
CA LEU A 414 -18.70 5.60 -14.67
C LEU A 414 -19.02 6.99 -14.07
N SER A 415 -18.23 8.00 -14.39
CA SER A 415 -18.33 9.36 -13.88
C SER A 415 -18.66 10.39 -14.96
N GLY A 416 -19.23 9.96 -16.10
CA GLY A 416 -19.65 10.87 -17.18
C GLY A 416 -18.52 11.28 -18.13
N GLY A 417 -17.42 10.52 -18.21
CA GLY A 417 -16.31 10.71 -19.16
C GLY A 417 -15.09 11.43 -18.58
N ALA A 418 -15.13 11.86 -17.33
CA ALA A 418 -14.00 12.47 -16.63
C ALA A 418 -13.81 11.81 -15.25
N LEU A 419 -12.61 11.89 -14.67
CA LEU A 419 -12.42 11.44 -13.29
C LEU A 419 -13.27 12.27 -12.32
N PRO A 420 -13.76 11.66 -11.22
CA PRO A 420 -14.36 12.40 -10.13
C PRO A 420 -13.45 13.53 -9.63
N LYS A 421 -14.03 14.67 -9.24
CA LYS A 421 -13.29 15.88 -8.85
C LYS A 421 -12.20 15.65 -7.79
N MET A 422 -12.42 14.66 -6.91
CA MET A 422 -11.53 14.31 -5.80
C MET A 422 -10.47 13.29 -6.22
N GLN A 423 -10.39 12.93 -7.50
CA GLN A 423 -9.50 11.87 -7.98
C GLN A 423 -8.55 12.38 -9.05
N THR A 424 -7.32 11.87 -9.04
CA THR A 424 -6.28 12.20 -10.04
C THR A 424 -5.60 10.93 -10.53
N ALA A 425 -5.06 11.00 -11.73
CA ALA A 425 -4.14 10.00 -12.27
C ALA A 425 -2.84 10.68 -12.67
N ASN A 426 -1.71 10.15 -12.24
CA ASN A 426 -0.38 10.69 -12.52
C ASN A 426 0.47 9.61 -13.20
N PHE A 427 1.17 9.99 -14.27
CA PHE A 427 1.99 9.11 -15.09
C PHE A 427 3.44 9.56 -15.04
N MET A 428 4.30 8.84 -14.29
CA MET A 428 5.65 9.27 -13.93
C MET A 428 6.67 8.88 -14.99
N PRO A 429 7.30 9.85 -15.69
CA PRO A 429 8.34 9.59 -16.68
C PRO A 429 9.56 8.88 -16.08
N ASN A 430 10.16 7.98 -16.84
CA ASN A 430 11.37 7.24 -16.48
C ASN A 430 11.26 6.41 -15.20
N VAL A 431 10.05 6.14 -14.74
CA VAL A 431 9.78 5.29 -13.59
C VAL A 431 9.13 3.99 -14.07
N SER A 432 9.63 2.87 -13.56
CA SER A 432 9.08 1.52 -13.75
C SER A 432 8.42 1.05 -12.44
N HIS A 433 8.58 -0.22 -12.07
CA HIS A 433 8.02 -0.79 -10.84
C HIS A 433 8.90 -0.54 -9.60
N GLN A 434 9.58 0.60 -9.56
CA GLN A 434 10.50 0.94 -8.47
C GLN A 434 9.77 1.72 -7.38
N ASP A 435 9.65 1.11 -6.21
CA ASP A 435 8.91 1.62 -5.05
C ASP A 435 9.38 3.01 -4.60
N TYR A 436 10.69 3.20 -4.36
CA TYR A 436 11.18 4.50 -3.93
C TYR A 436 11.03 5.59 -5.00
N SER A 437 11.27 5.26 -6.27
CA SER A 437 11.08 6.21 -7.38
C SER A 437 9.64 6.70 -7.49
N MET A 438 8.67 5.83 -7.18
CA MET A 438 7.25 6.19 -7.10
C MET A 438 6.96 7.10 -5.90
N LEU A 439 7.47 6.75 -4.71
CA LEU A 439 7.20 7.47 -3.47
C LEU A 439 7.90 8.82 -3.38
N SER A 440 9.10 8.94 -3.95
CA SER A 440 9.92 10.17 -3.93
C SER A 440 9.71 11.09 -5.14
N TYR A 441 8.80 10.74 -6.06
CA TYR A 441 8.49 11.62 -7.18
C TYR A 441 7.81 12.91 -6.69
N ASN A 442 8.06 14.06 -7.32
CA ASN A 442 7.59 15.36 -6.83
C ASN A 442 6.09 15.37 -6.50
N ILE A 443 5.26 14.85 -7.41
CA ILE A 443 3.80 14.81 -7.16
C ILE A 443 3.46 13.88 -5.99
N SER A 444 4.20 12.79 -5.77
CA SER A 444 3.99 11.91 -4.63
C SER A 444 4.37 12.60 -3.32
N LEU A 445 5.51 13.32 -3.29
CA LEU A 445 5.91 14.10 -2.11
C LEU A 445 4.83 15.11 -1.71
N TYR A 446 4.26 15.82 -2.69
CA TYR A 446 3.15 16.73 -2.45
C TYR A 446 1.92 16.01 -1.87
N ARG A 447 1.49 14.89 -2.50
CA ARG A 447 0.31 14.10 -2.08
C ARG A 447 0.49 13.46 -0.70
N LEU A 448 1.70 12.97 -0.41
CA LEU A 448 1.98 12.30 0.86
C LEU A 448 2.13 13.29 2.02
N PHE A 449 2.75 14.47 1.80
CA PHE A 449 3.21 15.30 2.90
C PHE A 449 2.62 16.71 2.97
N GLU A 450 2.01 17.23 1.89
CA GLU A 450 1.56 18.63 1.86
C GLU A 450 0.06 18.78 1.56
N GLU A 451 -0.49 18.01 0.64
CA GLU A 451 -1.87 18.19 0.20
C GLU A 451 -2.87 18.02 1.33
N ILE A 452 -3.74 19.00 1.49
CA ILE A 452 -4.89 18.91 2.39
C ILE A 452 -6.05 18.30 1.59
N PRO A 453 -6.65 17.19 2.05
CA PRO A 453 -7.80 16.59 1.40
C PRO A 453 -8.93 17.62 1.21
N ALA A 454 -9.52 17.66 0.04
CA ALA A 454 -10.51 18.68 -0.31
C ALA A 454 -11.79 18.64 0.53
N GLY A 455 -12.05 17.54 1.27
CA GLY A 455 -13.14 17.41 2.24
C GLY A 455 -12.76 17.73 3.68
N ALA A 456 -11.49 18.07 3.94
CA ALA A 456 -11.04 18.41 5.28
C ALA A 456 -11.70 19.74 5.71
N SER A 457 -12.45 19.71 6.80
CA SER A 457 -12.97 20.91 7.41
C SER A 457 -11.82 21.76 7.93
N SER A 458 -11.62 22.94 7.38
CA SER A 458 -10.70 23.94 7.95
C SER A 458 -11.31 24.44 9.27
N ASN A 459 -11.13 23.68 10.35
CA ASN A 459 -11.37 24.16 11.69
C ASN A 459 -10.16 24.96 12.15
N GLY A 460 -10.24 26.26 11.96
CA GLY A 460 -9.40 27.18 12.72
C GLY A 460 -8.46 28.06 11.91
N SER A 461 -8.87 29.30 11.84
CA SER A 461 -8.17 30.56 11.60
C SER A 461 -8.63 31.30 10.34
N SER A 462 -9.85 31.79 10.37
CA SER A 462 -10.17 33.00 9.62
C SER A 462 -9.47 34.17 10.31
N VAL A 463 -8.28 34.52 9.84
CA VAL A 463 -7.79 35.89 10.04
C VAL A 463 -8.76 36.79 9.28
N ALA A 464 -9.59 37.49 10.05
CA ALA A 464 -10.53 38.48 9.54
C ALA A 464 -9.73 39.61 8.86
N SER A 465 -9.75 39.64 7.54
CA SER A 465 -9.51 40.88 6.80
C SER A 465 -10.85 41.59 6.68
N GLY A 466 -10.96 42.67 7.43
CA GLY A 466 -12.15 43.50 7.44
C GLY A 466 -12.37 44.22 6.12
N GLY A 467 -13.64 44.43 5.80
CA GLY A 467 -14.02 45.46 4.83
C GLY A 467 -15.34 45.18 4.12
N GLY A 468 -16.40 45.84 4.57
CA GLY A 468 -17.47 46.28 3.64
C GLY A 468 -18.88 45.68 3.79
N LYS A 469 -19.72 46.41 4.46
CA LYS A 469 -21.17 46.31 4.61
C LYS A 469 -21.98 46.04 3.30
N THR A 470 -23.06 45.28 3.31
CA THR A 470 -24.48 45.75 3.43
C THR A 470 -25.45 44.62 3.05
N GLY A 471 -26.56 44.50 3.82
CA GLY A 471 -27.87 44.21 3.27
C GLY A 471 -28.55 42.89 3.66
N SER A 472 -29.21 42.83 4.77
CA SER A 472 -30.64 42.57 5.03
C SER A 472 -31.36 41.26 4.64
N SER A 473 -31.87 40.60 5.71
CA SER A 473 -33.16 39.88 5.90
C SER A 473 -33.38 38.56 5.12
N SER A 474 -33.82 37.49 5.72
CA SER A 474 -34.92 37.23 6.66
C SER A 474 -34.89 35.79 7.18
N ALA A 475 -35.40 35.62 8.38
CA ALA A 475 -35.50 34.36 9.11
C ALA A 475 -36.64 33.46 8.63
N THR A 476 -36.45 32.13 8.67
CA THR A 476 -37.56 31.22 8.93
C THR A 476 -37.08 30.05 9.81
N LYS A 477 -37.75 29.88 10.95
CA LYS A 477 -37.60 28.80 11.91
C LYS A 477 -38.28 27.52 11.38
N GLY A 478 -37.62 26.39 11.51
CA GLY A 478 -38.23 25.07 11.37
C GLY A 478 -37.59 24.11 12.34
N SER A 479 -38.27 23.79 13.43
CA SER A 479 -37.91 22.78 14.43
C SER A 479 -38.23 21.39 13.90
N GLY A 480 -37.30 20.46 14.05
CA GLY A 480 -37.52 19.04 13.77
C GLY A 480 -36.55 18.17 14.62
N SER A 481 -37.10 17.64 15.68
CA SER A 481 -36.48 16.66 16.58
C SER A 481 -36.27 15.33 15.85
N SER A 482 -35.08 14.72 15.93
CA SER A 482 -34.91 13.31 15.66
C SER A 482 -33.95 12.66 16.65
N LYS A 483 -34.39 11.53 17.15
CA LYS A 483 -33.87 10.72 18.24
C LYS A 483 -32.54 10.08 17.86
N SER A 484 -31.57 10.14 18.80
CA SER A 484 -30.34 9.41 18.79
C SER A 484 -30.55 7.92 19.12
N SER A 485 -30.02 7.03 18.30
CA SER A 485 -29.81 5.63 18.64
C SER A 485 -28.35 5.43 19.03
N ALA A 486 -28.17 4.85 20.22
CA ALA A 486 -26.90 4.59 20.85
C ALA A 486 -26.12 3.51 20.10
N ALA A 487 -24.88 3.80 19.70
CA ALA A 487 -23.89 2.84 19.29
C ALA A 487 -22.96 2.51 20.48
N SER A 488 -22.77 1.22 20.71
CA SER A 488 -21.99 0.63 21.79
C SER A 488 -20.50 0.98 21.65
N MET A 489 -19.92 1.55 22.70
CA MET A 489 -18.50 1.84 22.82
C MET A 489 -17.71 0.57 23.15
N TYR A 490 -16.77 0.20 22.29
CA TYR A 490 -15.58 -0.55 22.71
C TYR A 490 -14.40 0.41 22.73
N LYS A 491 -13.91 0.71 23.93
CA LYS A 491 -12.68 1.48 24.16
C LYS A 491 -11.48 0.53 24.02
N ALA A 492 -10.70 0.69 22.97
CA ALA A 492 -9.32 0.19 22.92
C ALA A 492 -8.40 1.28 23.47
N GLY A 493 -7.75 1.00 24.60
CA GLY A 493 -6.81 1.95 25.19
C GLY A 493 -5.43 1.84 24.53
N MET A 494 -4.95 2.91 23.92
CA MET A 494 -3.52 3.10 23.68
C MET A 494 -2.88 3.65 24.96
N LEU A 495 -1.91 2.92 25.50
CA LEU A 495 -1.05 3.41 26.58
C LEU A 495 0.10 4.21 25.94
N ALA A 496 0.12 5.49 26.21
CA ALA A 496 1.27 6.33 25.94
C ALA A 496 2.41 5.88 26.86
N ALA A 497 3.49 5.34 26.31
CA ALA A 497 4.72 5.07 27.05
C ALA A 497 5.54 6.38 27.08
N GLY A 498 5.35 7.14 28.13
CA GLY A 498 6.18 8.28 28.48
C GLY A 498 6.47 8.24 29.97
N ALA A 499 7.75 8.30 30.28
CA ALA A 499 8.40 8.56 31.55
C ALA A 499 9.07 7.38 32.24
N GLY A 500 10.37 7.49 32.32
CA GLY A 500 11.28 6.57 32.96
C GLY A 500 11.05 6.42 34.48
N ALA A 501 11.20 5.20 34.91
CA ALA A 501 11.46 4.90 36.32
C ALA A 501 12.73 4.05 36.41
N LEU A 502 13.76 4.65 36.94
CA LEU A 502 14.96 4.00 37.45
C LEU A 502 14.54 3.06 38.61
N PHE A 503 14.64 1.77 38.40
CA PHE A 503 14.68 0.82 39.52
C PHE A 503 16.06 0.18 39.57
N SER A 504 16.77 0.56 40.63
CA SER A 504 17.97 -0.12 41.11
C SER A 504 17.60 -1.48 41.66
N PHE A 505 18.10 -2.56 41.07
CA PHE A 505 18.09 -3.89 41.68
C PHE A 505 19.36 -4.08 42.52
N GLY A 506 19.17 -4.16 43.84
CA GLY A 506 20.17 -4.64 44.76
C GLY A 506 20.35 -6.15 44.57
N MET A 507 21.60 -6.56 44.40
CA MET A 507 22.01 -7.95 44.55
C MET A 507 21.81 -8.42 46.00
N SER A 508 21.19 -9.58 46.17
CA SER A 508 21.42 -10.44 47.36
C SER A 508 21.64 -11.86 46.88
N LEU A 509 22.84 -12.31 47.20
CA LEU A 509 23.28 -13.71 47.17
C LEU A 509 22.50 -14.53 48.21
N LEU A 510 21.95 -15.67 47.82
CA LEU A 510 22.13 -16.99 48.47
C LEU A 510 21.65 -18.08 47.51
#